data_a2614a2369eaef86bd0577c98cfb4d97
#
_entry.id   a2614a2369eaef86bd0577c98cfb4d97
#
_cell.length_a   1.000
_cell.length_b   1.000
_cell.length_c   1.000
_cell.angle_alpha   90.00
_cell.angle_beta   90.00
_cell.angle_gamma   90.00
#
_symmetry.space_group_name_H-M   'P 1'
#
loop_
_entity.id
_entity.type
_entity.pdbx_description
1 polymer ?
#
loop_
_entity_poly.entity_id
_entity_poly.type
_entity_poly.pdbx_seq_one_letter_code
_entity_poly.pdbx_strand_id
1 'polypeptide(L)'
;NEWWTKYEGNEARGPQALSLYVEADRVAFNNCRIRSYQDTYLSPKTGNTNTGNNQPHYYDRNYFRNTMIEGAVDFIYGGGDVYFDNCTLNIVRESGGYIVAPSHYTDMKDSQGNVTQACTRWGYVFKNTTITAPDGKEDKTQVYFGRPWHNEPKTVFIDTECRVKPYEGYWYPKMGAIPALWAVYNIWDKNGYKMSEKSIEEYWYEENGQTIYGKAKNFLTDEEAASYTLENVFGGDGTDAVTGMWNPLPMVEQTSKPVINGKEGDTAFGWTADEYAICYVVTINGKVAGFTVDTRYEANLNDVVTVQSVNEYGALSEASDEFTVGNTGTGLENAAVESPVIVIGSKGTISVRGIEIPTRIYVYGIDGTLIQNLEVHRNVSLSVPAGRYIVKANDSVTKVSVN
;
A
#
# COMPACT_ATOMS: atom_id res chain seq x y z
N ASN A 1 21.30 -16.45 -2.31
CA ASN A 1 20.65 -17.49 -3.06
C ASN A 1 20.77 -17.32 -4.57
N GLU A 2 20.67 -16.10 -5.08
CA GLU A 2 20.97 -15.76 -6.47
C GLU A 2 22.40 -16.15 -6.83
N TRP A 3 23.34 -15.92 -5.91
CA TRP A 3 24.73 -16.38 -6.04
C TRP A 3 24.82 -17.91 -6.18
N TRP A 4 24.12 -18.64 -5.32
CA TRP A 4 24.11 -20.11 -5.35
C TRP A 4 23.59 -20.65 -6.69
N THR A 5 22.43 -20.15 -7.12
CA THR A 5 21.83 -20.54 -8.41
C THR A 5 22.75 -20.21 -9.59
N LYS A 6 23.40 -19.05 -9.54
CA LYS A 6 24.25 -18.56 -10.62
C LYS A 6 25.59 -19.28 -10.72
N TYR A 7 26.21 -19.61 -9.59
CA TYR A 7 27.59 -20.12 -9.55
C TYR A 7 27.69 -21.62 -9.29
N GLU A 8 26.75 -22.20 -8.55
CA GLU A 8 26.71 -23.63 -8.26
C GLU A 8 25.84 -24.41 -9.27
N GLY A 9 25.10 -23.72 -10.11
CA GLY A 9 24.33 -24.31 -11.20
C GLY A 9 23.21 -25.26 -10.78
N ASN A 10 22.78 -25.22 -9.52
CA ASN A 10 21.78 -26.15 -8.98
C ASN A 10 20.51 -25.45 -8.55
N GLU A 11 19.67 -25.10 -9.53
CA GLU A 11 18.37 -24.46 -9.28
C GLU A 11 17.44 -25.28 -8.38
N ALA A 12 17.61 -26.61 -8.35
CA ALA A 12 16.75 -27.49 -7.58
C ALA A 12 17.11 -27.59 -6.09
N ARG A 13 18.28 -27.10 -5.69
CA ARG A 13 18.81 -27.26 -4.33
C ARG A 13 19.41 -25.98 -3.73
N GLY A 14 18.98 -24.81 -4.22
CA GLY A 14 19.38 -23.55 -3.61
C GLY A 14 19.01 -23.54 -2.13
N PRO A 15 19.93 -23.16 -1.23
CA PRO A 15 19.63 -23.08 0.20
C PRO A 15 18.54 -22.04 0.46
N GLN A 16 17.73 -22.26 1.47
CA GLN A 16 16.80 -21.27 1.98
C GLN A 16 17.55 -20.04 2.43
N ALA A 17 17.11 -18.85 2.02
CA ALA A 17 17.75 -17.60 2.39
C ALA A 17 16.74 -16.46 2.47
N LEU A 18 16.52 -15.97 3.66
CA LEU A 18 15.70 -14.80 3.90
C LEU A 18 16.33 -13.53 3.31
N SER A 19 15.52 -12.75 2.59
CA SER A 19 15.84 -11.37 2.26
C SER A 19 15.17 -10.39 3.21
N LEU A 20 14.00 -10.78 3.75
CA LEU A 20 13.25 -9.96 4.68
C LEU A 20 12.59 -10.83 5.73
N TYR A 21 12.80 -10.51 6.99
CA TYR A 21 12.04 -11.01 8.11
C TYR A 21 11.40 -9.84 8.85
N VAL A 22 10.10 -9.92 9.04
CA VAL A 22 9.35 -8.93 9.83
C VAL A 22 8.69 -9.66 10.99
N GLU A 23 8.93 -9.18 12.20
CA GLU A 23 8.29 -9.65 13.44
C GLU A 23 7.80 -8.43 14.22
N ALA A 24 6.96 -7.63 13.54
CA ALA A 24 6.41 -6.41 14.10
C ALA A 24 5.05 -6.09 13.48
N ASP A 25 4.19 -5.46 14.27
CA ASP A 25 2.93 -4.89 13.79
C ASP A 25 3.16 -3.54 13.10
N ARG A 26 2.33 -3.23 12.13
CA ARG A 26 2.26 -1.94 11.42
C ARG A 26 3.55 -1.56 10.69
N VAL A 27 4.03 -2.46 9.86
CA VAL A 27 5.20 -2.24 9.00
C VAL A 27 4.77 -2.08 7.54
N ALA A 28 5.22 -1.01 6.89
CA ALA A 28 4.91 -0.72 5.50
C ALA A 28 6.15 -0.70 4.61
N PHE A 29 6.01 -1.23 3.40
CA PHE A 29 7.03 -1.22 2.34
C PHE A 29 6.43 -0.61 1.08
N ASN A 30 7.10 0.35 0.50
CA ASN A 30 6.67 0.99 -0.74
C ASN A 30 7.84 1.11 -1.73
N ASN A 31 7.58 0.80 -3.00
CA ASN A 31 8.57 0.85 -4.09
C ASN A 31 9.83 0.02 -3.81
N CYS A 32 9.70 -1.10 -3.13
CA CYS A 32 10.82 -1.97 -2.77
C CYS A 32 11.02 -3.08 -3.80
N ARG A 33 12.20 -3.67 -3.78
CA ARG A 33 12.52 -4.91 -4.50
C ARG A 33 13.18 -5.90 -3.55
N ILE A 34 12.47 -7.00 -3.25
CA ILE A 34 12.87 -8.02 -2.28
C ILE A 34 13.11 -9.31 -3.04
N ARG A 35 14.33 -9.83 -3.00
CA ARG A 35 14.75 -10.90 -3.89
C ARG A 35 15.48 -12.01 -3.15
N SER A 36 15.05 -13.23 -3.38
CA SER A 36 15.80 -14.46 -3.08
C SER A 36 15.34 -15.57 -4.03
N TYR A 37 15.59 -16.81 -3.67
CA TYR A 37 15.14 -17.98 -4.43
C TYR A 37 14.08 -18.78 -3.66
N GLN A 38 14.42 -19.26 -2.46
CA GLN A 38 13.49 -19.95 -1.56
C GLN A 38 13.41 -19.16 -0.26
N ASP A 39 12.20 -19.06 0.30
CA ASP A 39 11.96 -18.39 1.59
C ASP A 39 12.37 -16.91 1.59
N THR A 40 11.91 -16.11 0.63
CA THR A 40 12.36 -14.73 0.45
C THR A 40 11.87 -13.79 1.56
N TYR A 41 10.58 -13.84 1.88
CA TYR A 41 9.95 -13.01 2.91
C TYR A 41 9.27 -13.88 3.95
N LEU A 42 9.76 -13.80 5.18
CA LEU A 42 9.10 -14.34 6.36
C LEU A 42 8.25 -13.25 7.03
N SER A 43 6.96 -13.45 6.98
CA SER A 43 6.00 -12.58 7.66
C SER A 43 5.88 -12.92 9.15
N PRO A 44 5.26 -12.06 9.95
CA PRO A 44 5.12 -12.28 11.37
C PRO A 44 4.53 -13.65 11.70
N LYS A 45 5.10 -14.32 12.69
CA LYS A 45 4.63 -15.63 13.15
C LYS A 45 3.66 -15.47 14.30
N THR A 46 2.48 -14.97 14.04
CA THR A 46 1.42 -14.84 15.04
C THR A 46 1.22 -16.16 15.78
N GLY A 47 1.28 -16.12 17.12
CA GLY A 47 1.07 -17.29 17.96
C GLY A 47 2.26 -18.26 18.06
N ASN A 48 3.41 -17.95 17.47
CA ASN A 48 4.59 -18.82 17.61
C ASN A 48 5.30 -18.60 18.94
N THR A 49 5.22 -19.60 19.82
CA THR A 49 5.87 -19.61 21.15
C THR A 49 7.38 -19.83 21.09
N ASN A 50 7.98 -20.05 19.91
CA ASN A 50 9.40 -20.38 19.77
C ASN A 50 10.34 -19.16 19.80
N THR A 51 9.83 -17.95 19.87
CA THR A 51 10.66 -16.72 19.90
C THR A 51 11.15 -16.34 21.29
N GLY A 52 10.98 -17.20 22.29
CA GLY A 52 11.50 -17.00 23.65
C GLY A 52 10.74 -15.99 24.51
N ASN A 53 9.86 -15.20 23.94
CA ASN A 53 9.09 -14.18 24.63
C ASN A 53 7.66 -14.59 25.00
N ASN A 54 7.20 -15.77 24.69
CA ASN A 54 5.88 -16.34 25.04
C ASN A 54 4.69 -15.35 25.01
N GLN A 55 4.84 -14.23 24.33
CA GLN A 55 3.79 -13.24 24.14
C GLN A 55 3.19 -13.45 22.76
N PRO A 56 1.92 -13.76 22.69
CA PRO A 56 1.24 -13.81 21.40
C PRO A 56 1.24 -12.41 20.78
N HIS A 57 1.70 -12.30 19.55
CA HIS A 57 1.54 -11.09 18.76
C HIS A 57 0.10 -11.06 18.25
N TYR A 58 -0.67 -10.08 18.68
CA TYR A 58 -2.12 -10.03 18.45
C TYR A 58 -2.50 -9.55 17.05
N TYR A 59 -1.74 -8.60 16.53
CA TYR A 59 -1.97 -7.99 15.24
C TYR A 59 -0.62 -7.73 14.60
N ASP A 60 -0.21 -8.65 13.76
CA ASP A 60 1.01 -8.51 12.98
C ASP A 60 0.59 -8.10 11.57
N ARG A 61 0.38 -6.79 11.37
CA ARG A 61 -0.09 -6.21 10.12
C ARG A 61 1.07 -5.66 9.31
N ASN A 62 1.23 -6.17 8.10
CA ASN A 62 2.22 -5.64 7.17
C ASN A 62 1.56 -5.22 5.86
N TYR A 63 2.04 -4.13 5.30
CA TYR A 63 1.55 -3.54 4.06
C TYR A 63 2.67 -3.41 3.03
N PHE A 64 2.44 -3.95 1.85
CA PHE A 64 3.34 -3.82 0.71
C PHE A 64 2.61 -3.10 -0.40
N ARG A 65 3.21 -2.04 -0.94
CA ARG A 65 2.68 -1.30 -2.08
C ARG A 65 3.74 -1.12 -3.16
N ASN A 66 3.37 -1.30 -4.43
CA ASN A 66 4.26 -1.11 -5.58
C ASN A 66 5.60 -1.87 -5.43
N THR A 67 5.59 -2.99 -4.76
CA THR A 67 6.79 -3.72 -4.36
C THR A 67 6.91 -5.00 -5.17
N MET A 68 8.12 -5.27 -5.70
CA MET A 68 8.44 -6.55 -6.32
C MET A 68 8.96 -7.52 -5.27
N ILE A 69 8.37 -8.70 -5.20
CA ILE A 69 8.88 -9.83 -4.41
C ILE A 69 9.22 -10.96 -5.37
N GLU A 70 10.47 -11.40 -5.33
CA GLU A 70 11.01 -12.40 -6.26
C GLU A 70 11.40 -13.68 -5.52
N GLY A 71 11.04 -14.80 -6.11
CA GLY A 71 11.42 -16.11 -5.60
C GLY A 71 10.95 -17.26 -6.45
N ALA A 72 11.19 -18.48 -5.98
CA ALA A 72 10.83 -19.73 -6.65
C ALA A 72 9.96 -20.63 -5.77
N VAL A 73 10.32 -20.79 -4.50
CA VAL A 73 9.67 -21.76 -3.59
C VAL A 73 9.38 -21.07 -2.27
N ASP A 74 8.09 -21.11 -1.85
CA ASP A 74 7.63 -20.59 -0.55
C ASP A 74 8.16 -19.18 -0.27
N PHE A 75 8.22 -18.37 -1.30
CA PHE A 75 8.97 -17.13 -1.19
C PHE A 75 8.23 -16.03 -0.42
N ILE A 76 6.97 -16.30 -0.02
CA ILE A 76 6.22 -15.53 0.97
C ILE A 76 5.66 -16.55 1.97
N TYR A 77 6.11 -16.50 3.21
CA TYR A 77 5.69 -17.50 4.19
C TYR A 77 5.62 -16.92 5.61
N GLY A 78 4.95 -17.62 6.51
CA GLY A 78 4.67 -17.16 7.87
C GLY A 78 3.20 -16.88 8.12
N GLY A 79 2.88 -15.97 9.01
CA GLY A 79 1.52 -15.63 9.45
C GLY A 79 1.20 -14.13 9.29
N GLY A 80 0.35 -13.63 10.20
CA GLY A 80 -0.07 -12.24 10.24
C GLY A 80 -1.10 -11.85 9.18
N ASP A 81 -1.60 -10.63 9.25
CA ASP A 81 -2.44 -10.02 8.23
C ASP A 81 -1.57 -9.18 7.31
N VAL A 82 -1.30 -9.67 6.11
CA VAL A 82 -0.40 -9.01 5.15
C VAL A 82 -1.14 -8.64 3.89
N TYR A 83 -1.12 -7.35 3.56
CA TYR A 83 -1.79 -6.81 2.39
C TYR A 83 -0.77 -6.39 1.34
N PHE A 84 -0.86 -7.01 0.17
CA PHE A 84 -0.04 -6.72 -0.99
C PHE A 84 -0.88 -5.95 -2.00
N ASP A 85 -0.60 -4.65 -2.16
CA ASP A 85 -1.33 -3.73 -3.03
C ASP A 85 -0.46 -3.33 -4.23
N ASN A 86 -0.96 -3.59 -5.43
CA ASN A 86 -0.24 -3.30 -6.67
C ASN A 86 1.20 -3.84 -6.68
N CYS A 87 1.39 -5.04 -6.14
CA CYS A 87 2.69 -5.69 -6.06
C CYS A 87 2.97 -6.59 -7.26
N THR A 88 4.26 -6.86 -7.53
CA THR A 88 4.70 -7.79 -8.55
C THR A 88 5.34 -9.02 -7.91
N LEU A 89 4.84 -10.21 -8.23
CA LEU A 89 5.37 -11.49 -7.78
C LEU A 89 6.15 -12.12 -8.94
N ASN A 90 7.50 -12.06 -8.87
CA ASN A 90 8.37 -12.50 -9.96
C ASN A 90 8.90 -13.91 -9.73
N ILE A 91 8.48 -14.87 -10.57
CA ILE A 91 8.77 -16.28 -10.42
C ILE A 91 10.05 -16.63 -11.18
N VAL A 92 11.13 -16.97 -10.48
CA VAL A 92 12.44 -17.24 -11.10
C VAL A 92 12.71 -18.72 -11.40
N ARG A 93 11.69 -19.57 -11.28
CA ARG A 93 11.76 -21.00 -11.59
C ARG A 93 10.73 -21.39 -12.63
N GLU A 94 11.13 -22.15 -13.66
CA GLU A 94 10.24 -22.49 -14.77
C GLU A 94 9.11 -23.46 -14.36
N SER A 95 9.31 -24.34 -13.35
CA SER A 95 8.26 -25.27 -12.93
C SER A 95 8.38 -25.70 -11.48
N GLY A 96 7.26 -26.10 -10.87
CA GLY A 96 7.20 -26.61 -9.49
C GLY A 96 7.52 -25.57 -8.41
N GLY A 97 7.27 -24.28 -8.69
CA GLY A 97 7.37 -23.20 -7.72
C GLY A 97 6.10 -23.03 -6.91
N TYR A 98 6.24 -22.34 -5.76
CA TYR A 98 5.13 -21.97 -4.88
C TYR A 98 5.30 -20.53 -4.45
N ILE A 99 4.25 -19.71 -4.58
CA ILE A 99 4.28 -18.32 -4.15
C ILE A 99 4.24 -18.26 -2.64
N VAL A 100 3.19 -18.80 -2.03
CA VAL A 100 3.01 -18.70 -0.59
C VAL A 100 3.09 -20.06 0.13
N ALA A 101 3.59 -20.04 1.36
CA ALA A 101 3.52 -21.13 2.33
C ALA A 101 3.10 -20.60 3.70
N PRO A 102 1.83 -20.24 3.85
CA PRO A 102 1.36 -19.57 5.07
C PRO A 102 1.16 -20.53 6.25
N SER A 103 1.27 -19.95 7.44
CA SER A 103 1.03 -20.58 8.73
C SER A 103 0.24 -19.62 9.62
N HIS A 104 -1.05 -19.51 9.37
CA HIS A 104 -1.91 -18.60 10.11
C HIS A 104 -2.59 -19.31 11.29
N TYR A 105 -2.69 -18.60 12.40
CA TYR A 105 -3.63 -18.95 13.45
C TYR A 105 -4.87 -18.08 13.31
N THR A 106 -6.04 -18.67 13.32
CA THR A 106 -7.29 -17.90 13.38
C THR A 106 -7.64 -17.53 14.81
N ASP A 107 -7.37 -18.45 15.75
CA ASP A 107 -7.62 -18.24 17.16
C ASP A 107 -6.65 -19.06 18.00
N MET A 108 -6.14 -18.49 19.10
CA MET A 108 -5.51 -19.27 20.15
C MET A 108 -6.59 -19.88 21.05
N LYS A 109 -6.44 -21.17 21.35
CA LYS A 109 -7.39 -21.91 22.18
C LYS A 109 -6.66 -22.48 23.39
N ASP A 110 -7.36 -22.53 24.52
CA ASP A 110 -6.89 -23.26 25.72
C ASP A 110 -7.04 -24.78 25.52
N SER A 111 -6.60 -25.55 26.52
CA SER A 111 -6.70 -27.02 26.52
C SER A 111 -8.14 -27.55 26.47
N GLN A 112 -9.13 -26.70 26.71
CA GLN A 112 -10.56 -27.02 26.63
C GLN A 112 -11.19 -26.59 25.33
N GLY A 113 -10.41 -25.95 24.42
CA GLY A 113 -10.87 -25.47 23.12
C GLY A 113 -11.56 -24.10 23.14
N ASN A 114 -11.52 -23.38 24.28
CA ASN A 114 -12.03 -22.02 24.35
C ASN A 114 -11.05 -21.06 23.70
N VAL A 115 -11.56 -20.14 22.90
CA VAL A 115 -10.74 -19.09 22.29
C VAL A 115 -10.23 -18.17 23.39
N THR A 116 -8.93 -18.17 23.60
CA THR A 116 -8.25 -17.27 24.55
C THR A 116 -7.84 -15.97 23.86
N GLN A 117 -7.71 -16.01 22.53
CA GLN A 117 -7.29 -14.87 21.74
C GLN A 117 -7.57 -15.10 20.24
N ALA A 118 -8.20 -14.12 19.60
CA ALA A 118 -8.27 -14.06 18.15
C ALA A 118 -6.92 -13.59 17.58
N CYS A 119 -6.38 -14.32 16.61
CA CYS A 119 -5.08 -14.00 16.03
C CYS A 119 -5.24 -13.42 14.61
N THR A 120 -5.16 -14.23 13.59
CA THR A 120 -5.22 -13.77 12.20
C THR A 120 -6.66 -13.76 11.71
N ARG A 121 -7.15 -12.62 11.23
CA ARG A 121 -8.50 -12.52 10.67
C ARG A 121 -8.54 -12.68 9.15
N TRP A 122 -7.59 -12.10 8.45
CA TRP A 122 -7.60 -11.97 6.99
C TRP A 122 -6.54 -12.81 6.30
N GLY A 123 -5.36 -12.98 6.89
CA GLY A 123 -4.24 -13.69 6.29
C GLY A 123 -3.53 -12.91 5.20
N TYR A 124 -3.13 -13.58 4.13
CA TYR A 124 -2.48 -12.94 3.00
C TYR A 124 -3.51 -12.45 1.98
N VAL A 125 -3.51 -11.15 1.73
CA VAL A 125 -4.39 -10.48 0.77
C VAL A 125 -3.54 -9.91 -0.35
N PHE A 126 -3.64 -10.47 -1.54
CA PHE A 126 -3.04 -9.94 -2.77
C PHE A 126 -4.13 -9.24 -3.55
N LYS A 127 -3.98 -7.92 -3.75
CA LYS A 127 -4.94 -7.11 -4.50
C LYS A 127 -4.24 -6.26 -5.55
N ASN A 128 -4.81 -6.20 -6.75
CA ASN A 128 -4.21 -5.52 -7.89
C ASN A 128 -2.78 -6.00 -8.20
N THR A 129 -2.48 -7.28 -7.95
CA THR A 129 -1.13 -7.82 -8.10
C THR A 129 -0.88 -8.35 -9.51
N THR A 130 0.41 -8.42 -9.89
CA THR A 130 0.85 -9.07 -11.12
C THR A 130 1.76 -10.25 -10.78
N ILE A 131 1.41 -11.44 -11.27
CA ILE A 131 2.25 -12.64 -11.18
C ILE A 131 2.96 -12.79 -12.52
N THR A 132 4.29 -12.73 -12.52
CA THR A 132 5.12 -12.72 -13.72
C THR A 132 6.37 -13.59 -13.57
N ALA A 133 7.21 -13.60 -14.59
CA ALA A 133 8.53 -14.22 -14.58
C ALA A 133 9.53 -13.30 -15.28
N PRO A 134 10.85 -13.54 -15.18
CA PRO A 134 11.85 -12.77 -15.91
C PRO A 134 11.57 -12.74 -17.41
N ASP A 135 12.03 -11.67 -18.08
CA ASP A 135 11.80 -11.41 -19.49
C ASP A 135 11.98 -12.64 -20.39
N GLY A 136 10.97 -12.93 -21.18
CA GLY A 136 10.92 -14.08 -22.10
C GLY A 136 10.69 -15.43 -21.43
N LYS A 137 10.42 -15.49 -20.13
CA LYS A 137 10.17 -16.74 -19.37
C LYS A 137 8.70 -16.96 -19.02
N GLU A 138 7.82 -15.99 -19.18
CA GLU A 138 6.41 -16.08 -18.76
C GLU A 138 5.71 -17.31 -19.33
N ASP A 139 5.84 -17.57 -20.62
CA ASP A 139 5.18 -18.72 -21.29
C ASP A 139 5.73 -20.09 -20.89
N LYS A 140 6.90 -20.14 -20.28
CA LYS A 140 7.58 -21.36 -19.82
C LYS A 140 7.42 -21.59 -18.33
N THR A 141 7.00 -20.56 -17.60
CA THR A 141 6.90 -20.60 -16.13
C THR A 141 5.54 -21.13 -15.70
N GLN A 142 5.58 -22.16 -14.84
CA GLN A 142 4.38 -22.73 -14.21
C GLN A 142 4.54 -22.77 -12.70
N VAL A 143 3.52 -22.30 -11.96
CA VAL A 143 3.58 -22.07 -10.52
C VAL A 143 2.28 -22.47 -9.82
N TYR A 144 2.40 -22.98 -8.60
CA TYR A 144 1.29 -23.00 -7.64
C TYR A 144 1.21 -21.66 -6.90
N PHE A 145 0.01 -21.17 -6.65
CA PHE A 145 -0.15 -19.95 -5.85
C PHE A 145 0.23 -20.17 -4.39
N GLY A 146 0.14 -21.40 -3.91
CA GLY A 146 0.68 -21.73 -2.60
C GLY A 146 0.47 -23.19 -2.20
N ARG A 147 1.03 -23.51 -1.03
CA ARG A 147 0.87 -24.80 -0.35
C ARG A 147 0.69 -24.61 1.16
N PRO A 148 -0.18 -25.42 1.84
CA PRO A 148 -0.57 -25.18 3.23
C PRO A 148 0.51 -25.65 4.20
N TRP A 149 1.28 -24.70 4.76
CA TRP A 149 2.41 -25.06 5.61
C TRP A 149 1.98 -25.55 6.99
N HIS A 150 1.33 -24.71 7.77
CA HIS A 150 0.85 -25.07 9.11
C HIS A 150 -0.43 -24.34 9.48
N ASN A 151 -1.11 -24.83 10.53
CA ASN A 151 -2.26 -24.22 11.19
C ASN A 151 -3.48 -24.08 10.25
N GLU A 152 -4.04 -22.88 10.11
CA GLU A 152 -5.25 -22.59 9.31
C GLU A 152 -4.96 -21.52 8.25
N PRO A 153 -4.19 -21.86 7.18
CA PRO A 153 -3.81 -20.88 6.16
C PRO A 153 -4.98 -20.13 5.56
N LYS A 154 -4.80 -18.82 5.37
CA LYS A 154 -5.73 -17.96 4.63
C LYS A 154 -4.97 -17.18 3.58
N THR A 155 -5.39 -17.25 2.33
CA THR A 155 -4.81 -16.47 1.24
C THR A 155 -5.85 -16.20 0.18
N VAL A 156 -5.91 -14.97 -0.29
CA VAL A 156 -6.76 -14.57 -1.40
C VAL A 156 -5.97 -13.77 -2.43
N PHE A 157 -6.24 -14.03 -3.71
CA PHE A 157 -5.78 -13.21 -4.82
C PHE A 157 -6.99 -12.55 -5.46
N ILE A 158 -7.06 -11.22 -5.42
CA ILE A 158 -8.18 -10.40 -5.88
C ILE A 158 -7.65 -9.41 -6.91
N ASP A 159 -8.34 -9.27 -8.04
CA ASP A 159 -7.96 -8.34 -9.11
C ASP A 159 -6.49 -8.57 -9.54
N THR A 160 -6.17 -9.80 -9.95
CA THR A 160 -4.79 -10.23 -10.20
C THR A 160 -4.53 -10.55 -11.67
N GLU A 161 -3.49 -9.95 -12.24
CA GLU A 161 -2.96 -10.34 -13.56
C GLU A 161 -1.97 -11.51 -13.41
N CYS A 162 -2.27 -12.65 -14.06
CA CYS A 162 -1.39 -13.81 -14.06
C CYS A 162 -0.76 -14.01 -15.44
N ARG A 163 0.50 -13.58 -15.61
CA ARG A 163 1.25 -13.67 -16.87
C ARG A 163 1.92 -15.00 -17.09
N VAL A 164 2.01 -15.83 -16.05
CA VAL A 164 2.57 -17.17 -16.10
C VAL A 164 1.45 -18.22 -16.14
N LYS A 165 1.80 -19.50 -16.25
CA LYS A 165 0.81 -20.59 -16.25
C LYS A 165 0.60 -21.09 -14.82
N PRO A 166 -0.56 -20.86 -14.18
CA PRO A 166 -0.83 -21.55 -12.92
C PRO A 166 -1.04 -23.04 -13.16
N TYR A 167 -0.75 -23.85 -12.14
CA TYR A 167 -1.24 -25.23 -12.12
C TYR A 167 -2.76 -25.25 -12.01
N GLU A 168 -3.39 -26.34 -12.47
CA GLU A 168 -4.84 -26.51 -12.38
C GLU A 168 -5.31 -26.40 -10.92
N GLY A 169 -6.34 -25.58 -10.69
CA GLY A 169 -6.87 -25.31 -9.37
C GLY A 169 -5.98 -24.44 -8.47
N TYR A 170 -4.93 -23.86 -9.00
CA TYR A 170 -4.02 -22.86 -8.40
C TYR A 170 -3.16 -23.33 -7.23
N TRP A 171 -3.67 -24.20 -6.37
CA TRP A 171 -3.06 -24.54 -5.09
C TRP A 171 -2.52 -25.98 -5.08
N TYR A 172 -1.43 -26.18 -4.34
CA TYR A 172 -0.92 -27.53 -4.11
C TYR A 172 -1.64 -28.14 -2.90
N PRO A 173 -2.22 -29.37 -3.04
CA PRO A 173 -3.15 -29.89 -2.04
C PRO A 173 -2.51 -30.46 -0.77
N LYS A 174 -1.19 -30.62 -0.73
CA LYS A 174 -0.50 -31.31 0.35
C LYS A 174 0.63 -30.49 0.95
N MET A 175 0.67 -30.36 2.25
CA MET A 175 1.87 -30.02 3.02
C MET A 175 1.70 -30.38 4.50
N GLY A 176 1.24 -29.48 5.35
CA GLY A 176 1.13 -29.69 6.81
C GLY A 176 -0.13 -29.12 7.43
N ALA A 177 -1.12 -28.72 6.62
CA ALA A 177 -2.36 -28.10 7.11
C ALA A 177 -3.53 -28.26 6.15
N ILE A 178 -4.72 -27.97 6.65
CA ILE A 178 -5.94 -27.72 5.85
C ILE A 178 -6.19 -26.21 5.86
N PRO A 179 -6.20 -25.53 4.70
CA PRO A 179 -6.47 -24.10 4.65
C PRO A 179 -7.89 -23.77 5.11
N ALA A 180 -8.03 -22.67 5.83
CA ALA A 180 -9.35 -22.12 6.17
C ALA A 180 -10.00 -21.43 4.96
N LEU A 181 -9.21 -20.67 4.19
CA LEU A 181 -9.66 -19.96 2.99
C LEU A 181 -8.54 -19.85 1.97
N TRP A 182 -8.76 -20.37 0.76
CA TRP A 182 -7.86 -20.22 -0.38
C TRP A 182 -8.64 -19.98 -1.66
N ALA A 183 -8.66 -18.74 -2.09
CA ALA A 183 -9.49 -18.32 -3.21
C ALA A 183 -8.77 -17.39 -4.17
N VAL A 184 -9.24 -17.39 -5.40
CA VAL A 184 -8.94 -16.39 -6.41
C VAL A 184 -10.23 -15.72 -6.83
N TYR A 185 -10.19 -14.41 -7.11
CA TYR A 185 -11.34 -13.63 -7.53
C TYR A 185 -10.91 -12.59 -8.54
N ASN A 186 -11.62 -12.50 -9.66
CA ASN A 186 -11.34 -11.58 -10.74
C ASN A 186 -9.87 -11.63 -11.19
N ILE A 187 -9.48 -12.81 -11.72
CA ILE A 187 -8.14 -13.07 -12.21
C ILE A 187 -8.14 -13.15 -13.74
N TRP A 188 -7.12 -12.58 -14.39
CA TRP A 188 -6.98 -12.56 -15.85
C TRP A 188 -5.56 -12.87 -16.30
N ASP A 189 -5.44 -13.33 -17.52
CA ASP A 189 -4.14 -13.60 -18.14
C ASP A 189 -3.50 -12.32 -18.72
N LYS A 190 -2.27 -12.47 -19.23
CA LYS A 190 -1.50 -11.36 -19.85
C LYS A 190 -2.15 -10.75 -21.10
N ASN A 191 -3.16 -11.39 -21.66
CA ASN A 191 -3.90 -10.89 -22.81
C ASN A 191 -5.24 -10.24 -22.40
N GLY A 192 -5.51 -10.17 -21.10
CA GLY A 192 -6.73 -9.61 -20.53
C GLY A 192 -7.94 -10.57 -20.56
N TYR A 193 -7.73 -11.86 -20.83
CA TYR A 193 -8.82 -12.84 -20.79
C TYR A 193 -9.04 -13.31 -19.35
N LYS A 194 -10.31 -13.29 -18.92
CA LYS A 194 -10.69 -13.79 -17.60
C LYS A 194 -10.36 -15.28 -17.48
N MET A 195 -9.65 -15.62 -16.40
CA MET A 195 -9.30 -16.98 -16.06
C MET A 195 -10.38 -17.63 -15.20
N SER A 196 -10.38 -18.97 -15.10
CA SER A 196 -11.29 -19.69 -14.22
C SER A 196 -11.00 -19.35 -12.77
N GLU A 197 -12.03 -19.12 -11.98
CA GLU A 197 -11.91 -18.92 -10.52
C GLU A 197 -12.10 -20.23 -9.75
N LYS A 198 -12.22 -21.37 -10.47
CA LYS A 198 -12.39 -22.68 -9.84
C LYS A 198 -11.08 -23.15 -9.23
N SER A 199 -11.00 -23.05 -7.92
CA SER A 199 -9.89 -23.57 -7.11
C SER A 199 -10.18 -24.99 -6.61
N ILE A 200 -9.11 -25.74 -6.25
CA ILE A 200 -9.30 -27.00 -5.51
C ILE A 200 -9.88 -26.70 -4.13
N GLU A 201 -10.63 -27.63 -3.58
CA GLU A 201 -11.20 -27.52 -2.23
C GLU A 201 -10.66 -28.55 -1.26
N GLU A 202 -10.13 -29.67 -1.76
CA GLU A 202 -9.70 -30.80 -0.94
C GLU A 202 -8.18 -30.75 -0.70
N TYR A 203 -7.81 -30.88 0.58
CA TYR A 203 -6.43 -30.82 1.06
C TYR A 203 -6.16 -31.97 2.02
N TRP A 204 -4.88 -32.31 2.18
CA TRP A 204 -4.49 -33.37 3.10
C TRP A 204 -3.05 -33.21 3.58
N TYR A 205 -2.76 -33.76 4.75
CA TYR A 205 -1.43 -33.85 5.31
C TYR A 205 -1.26 -35.12 6.14
N GLU A 206 -0.01 -35.46 6.46
CA GLU A 206 0.32 -36.60 7.28
C GLU A 206 0.63 -36.12 8.71
N GLU A 207 -0.03 -36.73 9.70
CA GLU A 207 0.24 -36.48 11.10
C GLU A 207 0.20 -37.80 11.88
N ASN A 208 1.26 -38.10 12.64
CA ASN A 208 1.39 -39.33 13.44
C ASN A 208 1.08 -40.65 12.67
N GLY A 209 1.46 -40.67 11.38
CA GLY A 209 1.24 -41.81 10.51
C GLY A 209 -0.20 -41.97 10.00
N GLN A 210 -1.01 -40.95 10.17
CA GLN A 210 -2.38 -40.87 9.65
C GLN A 210 -2.49 -39.74 8.62
N THR A 211 -3.25 -40.02 7.55
CA THR A 211 -3.57 -38.96 6.58
C THR A 211 -4.81 -38.21 7.04
N ILE A 212 -4.67 -36.92 7.24
CA ILE A 212 -5.75 -36.00 7.60
C ILE A 212 -6.26 -35.32 6.35
N TYR A 213 -7.54 -35.45 6.05
CA TYR A 213 -8.22 -34.82 4.94
C TYR A 213 -9.13 -33.70 5.41
N GLY A 214 -9.28 -32.66 4.59
CA GLY A 214 -10.20 -31.57 4.86
C GLY A 214 -10.49 -30.72 3.64
N LYS A 215 -11.43 -29.79 3.79
CA LYS A 215 -11.84 -28.87 2.73
C LYS A 215 -11.57 -27.44 3.15
N ALA A 216 -11.06 -26.65 2.22
CA ALA A 216 -10.96 -25.21 2.35
C ALA A 216 -12.18 -24.51 1.72
N LYS A 217 -12.54 -23.36 2.24
CA LYS A 217 -13.34 -22.40 1.47
C LYS A 217 -12.48 -21.94 0.29
N ASN A 218 -12.95 -22.12 -0.93
CA ASN A 218 -12.16 -21.98 -2.15
C ASN A 218 -12.71 -20.94 -3.14
N PHE A 219 -13.65 -20.12 -2.72
CA PHE A 219 -14.24 -19.03 -3.51
C PHE A 219 -14.59 -17.84 -2.64
N LEU A 220 -14.75 -16.67 -3.28
CA LEU A 220 -15.32 -15.45 -2.70
C LEU A 220 -16.58 -15.08 -3.47
N THR A 221 -17.59 -14.59 -2.76
CA THR A 221 -18.70 -13.84 -3.38
C THR A 221 -18.23 -12.41 -3.70
N ASP A 222 -19.01 -11.69 -4.51
CA ASP A 222 -18.72 -10.27 -4.83
C ASP A 222 -18.67 -9.40 -3.57
N GLU A 223 -19.57 -9.65 -2.61
CA GLU A 223 -19.60 -8.96 -1.32
C GLU A 223 -18.37 -9.26 -0.47
N GLU A 224 -17.95 -10.53 -0.43
CA GLU A 224 -16.75 -10.92 0.28
C GLU A 224 -15.50 -10.31 -0.35
N ALA A 225 -15.37 -10.37 -1.69
CA ALA A 225 -14.23 -9.74 -2.39
C ALA A 225 -14.19 -8.22 -2.17
N ALA A 226 -15.35 -7.55 -2.18
CA ALA A 226 -15.44 -6.13 -1.88
C ALA A 226 -15.05 -5.78 -0.43
N SER A 227 -15.18 -6.72 0.52
CA SER A 227 -14.83 -6.51 1.92
C SER A 227 -13.32 -6.45 2.19
N TYR A 228 -12.47 -6.89 1.24
CA TYR A 228 -11.01 -6.84 1.37
C TYR A 228 -10.47 -5.42 1.10
N THR A 229 -10.85 -4.47 1.93
CA THR A 229 -10.32 -3.10 1.97
C THR A 229 -9.24 -2.97 3.03
N LEU A 230 -8.37 -1.97 2.91
CA LEU A 230 -7.36 -1.69 3.96
C LEU A 230 -8.02 -1.42 5.31
N GLU A 231 -9.11 -0.67 5.31
CA GLU A 231 -9.88 -0.37 6.52
C GLU A 231 -10.38 -1.64 7.22
N ASN A 232 -10.94 -2.59 6.48
CA ASN A 232 -11.42 -3.84 7.06
C ASN A 232 -10.27 -4.75 7.50
N VAL A 233 -9.24 -4.90 6.65
CA VAL A 233 -8.11 -5.81 6.92
C VAL A 233 -7.28 -5.31 8.11
N PHE A 234 -7.06 -4.01 8.20
CA PHE A 234 -6.26 -3.38 9.26
C PHE A 234 -7.08 -2.64 10.32
N GLY A 235 -8.41 -2.83 10.31
CA GLY A 235 -9.32 -2.13 11.18
C GLY A 235 -9.14 -2.40 12.67
N GLY A 236 -8.37 -3.42 13.05
CA GLY A 236 -8.19 -3.78 14.44
C GLY A 236 -9.52 -4.10 15.14
N ASP A 237 -9.52 -4.15 16.45
CA ASP A 237 -10.73 -4.26 17.28
C ASP A 237 -11.22 -2.90 17.82
N GLY A 238 -10.48 -1.84 17.54
CA GLY A 238 -10.80 -0.47 17.94
C GLY A 238 -10.66 -0.18 19.43
N THR A 239 -10.11 -1.09 20.23
CA THR A 239 -10.12 -0.97 21.68
C THR A 239 -8.97 -0.14 22.24
N ASP A 240 -7.85 -0.05 21.55
CA ASP A 240 -6.69 0.76 21.96
C ASP A 240 -5.79 1.19 20.79
N ALA A 241 -4.76 1.99 21.09
CA ALA A 241 -3.81 2.49 20.10
C ALA A 241 -2.91 1.39 19.49
N VAL A 242 -2.79 0.23 20.13
CA VAL A 242 -1.98 -0.91 19.66
C VAL A 242 -2.82 -1.81 18.77
N THR A 243 -4.02 -2.18 19.23
CA THR A 243 -4.94 -3.08 18.52
C THR A 243 -5.91 -2.32 17.60
N GLY A 244 -5.98 -1.00 17.72
CA GLY A 244 -6.85 -0.14 16.94
C GLY A 244 -6.55 -0.15 15.45
N MET A 245 -7.40 0.53 14.71
CA MET A 245 -7.26 0.70 13.27
C MET A 245 -5.88 1.24 12.90
N TRP A 246 -5.29 0.64 11.87
CA TRP A 246 -4.07 1.15 11.25
C TRP A 246 -4.32 1.49 9.78
N ASN A 247 -4.08 2.75 9.43
CA ASN A 247 -4.06 3.17 8.05
C ASN A 247 -2.59 3.30 7.58
N PRO A 248 -2.09 2.41 6.70
CA PRO A 248 -0.72 2.47 6.22
C PRO A 248 -0.50 3.53 5.13
N LEU A 249 -1.55 4.08 4.54
CA LEU A 249 -1.43 5.01 3.40
C LEU A 249 -0.56 6.22 3.71
N PRO A 250 -0.68 6.91 4.86
CA PRO A 250 0.21 8.02 5.18
C PRO A 250 1.70 7.63 5.27
N MET A 251 2.01 6.35 5.52
CA MET A 251 3.40 5.85 5.54
C MET A 251 4.00 5.69 4.14
N VAL A 252 3.18 5.51 3.12
CA VAL A 252 3.58 5.22 1.74
C VAL A 252 3.15 6.28 0.75
N GLU A 253 2.15 7.08 1.08
CA GLU A 253 1.76 8.23 0.30
C GLU A 253 2.76 9.35 0.51
N GLN A 254 3.09 10.00 -0.56
CA GLN A 254 3.98 11.13 -0.52
C GLN A 254 3.23 12.36 -0.01
N THR A 255 3.89 13.16 0.81
CA THR A 255 3.46 14.53 1.08
C THR A 255 3.43 15.33 -0.24
N SER A 256 2.72 16.44 -0.27
CA SER A 256 2.62 17.26 -1.46
C SER A 256 3.98 17.79 -1.90
N LYS A 257 4.19 17.87 -3.22
CA LYS A 257 5.36 18.47 -3.85
C LYS A 257 5.47 19.94 -3.42
N PRO A 258 6.59 20.37 -2.78
CA PRO A 258 6.75 21.75 -2.39
C PRO A 258 6.78 22.69 -3.61
N VAL A 259 6.15 23.85 -3.47
CA VAL A 259 6.24 24.94 -4.44
C VAL A 259 7.19 25.99 -3.90
N ILE A 260 8.35 26.14 -4.57
CA ILE A 260 9.36 27.12 -4.16
C ILE A 260 8.94 28.53 -4.56
N ASN A 261 9.09 29.46 -3.61
CA ASN A 261 8.85 30.89 -3.77
C ASN A 261 10.16 31.64 -3.47
N GLY A 262 10.56 32.53 -4.35
CA GLY A 262 11.74 33.37 -4.19
C GLY A 262 11.53 34.72 -4.84
N LYS A 263 12.28 35.73 -4.41
CA LYS A 263 12.31 37.04 -5.04
C LYS A 263 13.66 37.26 -5.71
N GLU A 264 13.65 38.15 -6.68
CA GLU A 264 14.86 38.60 -7.38
C GLU A 264 15.91 39.14 -6.38
N GLY A 265 17.15 38.67 -6.51
CA GLY A 265 18.28 39.14 -5.68
C GLY A 265 18.35 38.54 -4.29
N ASP A 266 17.35 37.80 -3.84
CA ASP A 266 17.37 37.14 -2.54
C ASP A 266 18.27 35.91 -2.55
N THR A 267 19.10 35.75 -1.51
CA THR A 267 19.85 34.52 -1.24
C THR A 267 19.06 33.52 -0.42
N ALA A 268 17.85 33.88 0.03
CA ALA A 268 16.94 33.04 0.76
C ALA A 268 15.70 32.76 -0.10
N PHE A 269 15.28 31.50 -0.14
CA PHE A 269 14.06 31.07 -0.79
C PHE A 269 13.16 30.36 0.20
N GLY A 270 11.87 30.39 -0.05
CA GLY A 270 10.86 29.74 0.77
C GLY A 270 10.01 28.78 -0.09
N TRP A 271 9.14 28.03 0.56
CA TRP A 271 8.17 27.16 -0.10
C TRP A 271 6.88 27.06 0.71
N THR A 272 5.85 26.51 0.08
CA THR A 272 4.58 26.25 0.77
C THR A 272 4.72 25.13 1.77
N ALA A 273 4.21 25.34 2.99
CA ALA A 273 4.16 24.28 4.01
C ALA A 273 3.17 23.20 3.61
N ASP A 274 3.54 21.94 3.88
CA ASP A 274 2.64 20.80 3.84
C ASP A 274 2.19 20.42 5.26
N GLU A 275 0.90 20.15 5.45
CA GLU A 275 0.32 19.85 6.76
C GLU A 275 0.93 18.59 7.41
N TYR A 276 1.35 17.62 6.59
CA TYR A 276 1.90 16.33 7.05
C TYR A 276 3.42 16.27 7.03
N ALA A 277 4.10 17.35 6.60
CA ALA A 277 5.55 17.40 6.61
C ALA A 277 6.07 17.72 8.02
N ILE A 278 6.96 16.88 8.52
CA ILE A 278 7.69 17.13 9.78
C ILE A 278 9.02 17.84 9.55
N CYS A 279 9.58 17.72 8.35
CA CYS A 279 10.77 18.45 7.93
C CYS A 279 10.87 18.45 6.39
N TYR A 280 11.89 19.12 5.88
CA TYR A 280 12.19 19.23 4.45
C TYR A 280 13.63 18.88 4.19
N VAL A 281 13.88 18.19 3.06
CA VAL A 281 15.21 17.97 2.52
C VAL A 281 15.48 19.02 1.46
N VAL A 282 16.56 19.74 1.61
CA VAL A 282 17.01 20.77 0.63
C VAL A 282 18.18 20.21 -0.14
N THR A 283 18.08 20.25 -1.46
CA THR A 283 19.14 19.84 -2.38
C THR A 283 19.64 21.11 -3.11
N ILE A 284 20.95 21.30 -3.14
CA ILE A 284 21.61 22.40 -3.85
C ILE A 284 22.58 21.80 -4.87
N ASN A 285 22.45 22.22 -6.13
CA ASN A 285 23.29 21.75 -7.24
C ASN A 285 23.37 20.20 -7.30
N GLY A 286 22.24 19.53 -7.11
CA GLY A 286 22.11 18.07 -7.16
C GLY A 286 22.65 17.32 -5.94
N LYS A 287 23.03 18.03 -4.85
CA LYS A 287 23.51 17.42 -3.61
C LYS A 287 22.66 17.84 -2.43
N VAL A 288 22.36 16.90 -1.54
CA VAL A 288 21.66 17.22 -0.29
C VAL A 288 22.51 18.21 0.51
N ALA A 289 21.95 19.41 0.71
CA ALA A 289 22.57 20.50 1.47
C ALA A 289 22.21 20.43 2.95
N GLY A 290 21.00 19.96 3.28
CA GLY A 290 20.56 19.85 4.66
C GLY A 290 19.10 19.46 4.82
N PHE A 291 18.71 19.42 6.08
CA PHE A 291 17.34 19.21 6.53
C PHE A 291 16.90 20.44 7.34
N THR A 292 15.64 20.82 7.21
CA THR A 292 15.07 21.94 7.97
C THR A 292 13.62 21.67 8.33
N VAL A 293 13.18 22.18 9.47
CA VAL A 293 11.76 22.21 9.86
C VAL A 293 11.07 23.50 9.39
N ASP A 294 11.87 24.50 9.01
CA ASP A 294 11.37 25.76 8.48
C ASP A 294 11.03 25.60 6.99
N THR A 295 10.15 26.44 6.51
CA THR A 295 9.80 26.56 5.08
C THR A 295 10.65 27.59 4.35
N ARG A 296 11.90 27.76 4.79
CA ARG A 296 12.86 28.72 4.25
C ARG A 296 14.29 28.16 4.37
N TYR A 297 15.10 28.43 3.37
CA TYR A 297 16.51 28.07 3.36
C TYR A 297 17.35 29.12 2.65
N GLU A 298 18.67 29.17 2.94
CA GLU A 298 19.60 30.09 2.30
C GLU A 298 20.53 29.33 1.36
N ALA A 299 20.80 29.92 0.18
CA ALA A 299 21.75 29.43 -0.79
C ALA A 299 22.43 30.60 -1.52
N ASN A 300 23.46 30.32 -2.29
CA ASN A 300 24.15 31.36 -3.01
C ASN A 300 23.41 31.74 -4.29
N LEU A 301 23.66 32.95 -4.79
CA LEU A 301 23.17 33.37 -6.11
C LEU A 301 23.61 32.39 -7.19
N ASN A 302 22.70 32.02 -8.08
CA ASN A 302 22.83 31.04 -9.15
C ASN A 302 22.90 29.57 -8.71
N ASP A 303 22.74 29.25 -7.42
CA ASP A 303 22.52 27.85 -7.03
C ASP A 303 21.17 27.34 -7.55
N VAL A 304 21.17 26.13 -8.06
CA VAL A 304 19.95 25.39 -8.45
C VAL A 304 19.49 24.56 -7.26
N VAL A 305 18.27 24.81 -6.79
CA VAL A 305 17.75 24.20 -5.57
C VAL A 305 16.47 23.41 -5.85
N THR A 306 16.29 22.32 -5.11
CA THR A 306 15.03 21.57 -5.01
C THR A 306 14.73 21.27 -3.56
N VAL A 307 13.45 21.09 -3.23
CA VAL A 307 12.98 20.78 -1.88
C VAL A 307 12.04 19.59 -1.95
N GLN A 308 12.14 18.69 -0.97
CA GLN A 308 11.21 17.60 -0.75
C GLN A 308 10.68 17.66 0.68
N SER A 309 9.39 17.48 0.87
CA SER A 309 8.80 17.31 2.20
C SER A 309 9.01 15.89 2.71
N VAL A 310 9.12 15.74 4.03
CA VAL A 310 9.27 14.46 4.72
C VAL A 310 8.12 14.30 5.70
N ASN A 311 7.37 13.21 5.62
CA ASN A 311 6.31 12.92 6.57
C ASN A 311 6.84 12.26 7.86
N GLU A 312 5.99 12.07 8.85
CA GLU A 312 6.34 11.45 10.15
C GLU A 312 6.89 10.02 10.04
N TYR A 313 6.70 9.35 8.91
CA TYR A 313 7.20 8.01 8.63
C TYR A 313 8.48 8.01 7.79
N GLY A 314 9.03 9.18 7.47
CA GLY A 314 10.23 9.32 6.66
C GLY A 314 10.02 9.21 5.15
N ALA A 315 8.79 9.17 4.66
CA ALA A 315 8.51 9.18 3.23
C ALA A 315 8.74 10.59 2.66
N LEU A 316 9.40 10.63 1.48
CA LEU A 316 9.69 11.87 0.76
C LEU A 316 8.61 12.17 -0.27
N SER A 317 8.26 13.44 -0.43
CA SER A 317 7.47 13.91 -1.57
C SER A 317 8.25 13.80 -2.88
N GLU A 318 7.56 14.05 -4.00
CA GLU A 318 8.27 14.44 -5.21
C GLU A 318 9.09 15.71 -4.93
N ALA A 319 10.24 15.83 -5.62
CA ALA A 319 11.03 17.05 -5.53
C ALA A 319 10.29 18.21 -6.17
N SER A 320 10.41 19.40 -5.59
CA SER A 320 9.95 20.63 -6.23
C SER A 320 10.52 20.77 -7.63
N ASP A 321 9.94 21.63 -8.44
CA ASP A 321 10.60 22.09 -9.64
C ASP A 321 11.93 22.77 -9.26
N GLU A 322 12.91 22.69 -10.17
CA GLU A 322 14.20 23.37 -9.98
C GLU A 322 13.99 24.87 -9.90
N PHE A 323 14.59 25.48 -8.90
CA PHE A 323 14.58 26.94 -8.71
C PHE A 323 16.02 27.46 -8.69
N THR A 324 16.35 28.46 -9.52
CA THR A 324 17.64 29.11 -9.50
C THR A 324 17.59 30.35 -8.61
N VAL A 325 18.39 30.35 -7.56
CA VAL A 325 18.43 31.42 -6.56
C VAL A 325 18.89 32.72 -7.19
N GLY A 326 18.14 33.79 -6.98
CA GLY A 326 18.42 35.11 -7.54
C GLY A 326 18.22 35.26 -9.05
N ASN A 327 17.68 34.27 -9.74
CA ASN A 327 17.37 34.36 -11.15
C ASN A 327 16.03 35.05 -11.37
N THR A 328 16.11 36.25 -11.92
CA THR A 328 14.96 36.89 -12.55
C THR A 328 14.72 36.23 -13.88
N GLY A 329 13.96 35.21 -13.89
CA GLY A 329 13.47 34.64 -15.15
C GLY A 329 12.76 35.71 -15.96
N THR A 330 13.45 36.31 -16.95
CA THR A 330 12.81 37.08 -18.02
C THR A 330 12.13 36.15 -19.04
N GLY A 331 11.76 34.96 -18.61
CA GLY A 331 10.91 34.05 -19.32
C GLY A 331 9.46 34.34 -18.98
N LEU A 332 8.76 35.03 -19.87
CA LEU A 332 7.31 34.96 -20.00
C LEU A 332 6.92 33.52 -20.38
N GLU A 333 7.13 32.57 -19.49
CA GLU A 333 6.28 31.40 -19.46
C GLU A 333 5.06 31.78 -18.65
N ASN A 334 3.93 31.86 -19.36
CA ASN A 334 2.62 31.93 -18.77
C ASN A 334 2.48 30.75 -17.79
N ALA A 335 2.93 30.90 -16.53
CA ALA A 335 2.19 30.34 -15.45
C ALA A 335 0.80 30.95 -15.66
N ALA A 336 -0.16 30.15 -16.07
CA ALA A 336 -1.55 30.52 -15.89
C ALA A 336 -1.64 30.86 -14.39
N VAL A 337 -1.69 32.14 -14.10
CA VAL A 337 -2.12 32.62 -12.80
C VAL A 337 -3.57 32.19 -12.79
N GLU A 338 -3.83 31.03 -12.23
CA GLU A 338 -5.18 30.69 -11.84
C GLU A 338 -5.57 31.81 -10.90
N SER A 339 -6.41 32.71 -11.37
CA SER A 339 -6.96 33.76 -10.53
C SER A 339 -7.54 33.08 -9.31
N PRO A 340 -7.07 33.41 -8.09
CA PRO A 340 -7.44 32.62 -6.94
C PRO A 340 -8.95 32.64 -6.79
N VAL A 341 -9.55 31.48 -6.69
CA VAL A 341 -10.99 31.38 -6.42
C VAL A 341 -11.24 32.00 -5.05
N ILE A 342 -11.99 33.10 -5.03
CA ILE A 342 -12.30 33.86 -3.81
C ILE A 342 -13.66 33.41 -3.29
N VAL A 343 -13.70 32.92 -2.05
CA VAL A 343 -14.92 32.49 -1.39
C VAL A 343 -15.28 33.49 -0.28
N ILE A 344 -16.50 34.07 -0.36
CA ILE A 344 -16.96 35.08 0.59
C ILE A 344 -18.30 34.65 1.15
N GLY A 345 -18.39 34.54 2.48
CA GLY A 345 -19.65 34.40 3.21
C GLY A 345 -20.28 35.77 3.46
N SER A 346 -21.58 35.89 3.20
CA SER A 346 -22.38 37.09 3.50
C SER A 346 -23.73 36.70 4.08
N LYS A 347 -24.65 37.64 4.23
CA LYS A 347 -25.97 37.35 4.81
C LYS A 347 -26.73 36.35 3.92
N GLY A 348 -26.90 35.14 4.42
CA GLY A 348 -27.66 34.08 3.76
C GLY A 348 -27.01 33.51 2.49
N THR A 349 -25.75 33.85 2.16
CA THR A 349 -25.12 33.43 0.91
C THR A 349 -23.62 33.14 1.03
N ILE A 350 -23.13 32.22 0.20
CA ILE A 350 -21.72 32.01 -0.10
C ILE A 350 -21.48 32.42 -1.55
N SER A 351 -20.63 33.41 -1.80
CA SER A 351 -20.23 33.84 -3.13
C SER A 351 -18.89 33.26 -3.50
N VAL A 352 -18.80 32.60 -4.65
CA VAL A 352 -17.56 32.07 -5.22
C VAL A 352 -17.24 32.83 -6.49
N ARG A 353 -16.07 33.49 -6.51
CA ARG A 353 -15.61 34.40 -7.58
C ARG A 353 -14.25 33.98 -8.12
N GLY A 354 -13.87 34.51 -9.28
CA GLY A 354 -12.60 34.14 -9.95
C GLY A 354 -12.70 32.84 -10.71
N ILE A 355 -13.89 32.42 -11.10
CA ILE A 355 -14.11 31.19 -11.87
C ILE A 355 -13.95 31.50 -13.35
N GLU A 356 -12.84 31.06 -13.93
CA GLU A 356 -12.48 31.24 -15.34
C GLU A 356 -12.56 29.90 -16.13
N ILE A 357 -12.49 28.77 -15.45
CA ILE A 357 -12.62 27.42 -16.01
C ILE A 357 -13.73 26.65 -15.31
N PRO A 358 -14.26 25.56 -15.89
CA PRO A 358 -15.23 24.69 -15.23
C PRO A 358 -14.70 24.24 -13.86
N THR A 359 -15.40 24.64 -12.79
CA THR A 359 -14.97 24.44 -11.41
C THR A 359 -16.02 23.68 -10.64
N ARG A 360 -15.63 22.63 -9.96
CA ARG A 360 -16.51 21.87 -9.07
C ARG A 360 -16.43 22.43 -7.67
N ILE A 361 -17.59 22.81 -7.13
CA ILE A 361 -17.73 23.39 -5.79
C ILE A 361 -18.43 22.38 -4.88
N TYR A 362 -17.83 22.17 -3.71
CA TYR A 362 -18.42 21.42 -2.61
C TYR A 362 -18.60 22.36 -1.42
N VAL A 363 -19.76 22.35 -0.83
CA VAL A 363 -20.06 23.09 0.42
C VAL A 363 -20.38 22.08 1.51
N TYR A 364 -19.59 22.11 2.57
CA TYR A 364 -19.80 21.25 3.74
C TYR A 364 -20.17 22.08 4.95
N GLY A 365 -21.01 21.53 5.81
CA GLY A 365 -21.17 21.99 7.18
C GLY A 365 -19.85 21.79 7.97
N ILE A 366 -19.72 22.49 9.10
CA ILE A 366 -18.54 22.34 9.97
C ILE A 366 -18.43 20.94 10.60
N ASP A 367 -19.53 20.20 10.60
CA ASP A 367 -19.64 18.80 11.00
C ASP A 367 -19.24 17.79 9.90
N GLY A 368 -18.78 18.29 8.75
CA GLY A 368 -18.40 17.48 7.59
C GLY A 368 -19.56 17.05 6.69
N THR A 369 -20.81 17.40 7.03
CA THR A 369 -21.97 17.05 6.19
C THR A 369 -21.91 17.80 4.87
N LEU A 370 -21.99 17.08 3.73
CA LEU A 370 -22.07 17.70 2.40
C LEU A 370 -23.44 18.36 2.23
N ILE A 371 -23.44 19.67 2.05
CA ILE A 371 -24.64 20.50 1.89
C ILE A 371 -24.96 20.73 0.42
N GLN A 372 -23.92 20.98 -0.39
CA GLN A 372 -24.10 21.27 -1.80
C GLN A 372 -22.88 20.82 -2.62
N ASN A 373 -23.14 20.31 -3.83
CA ASN A 373 -22.11 19.93 -4.81
C ASN A 373 -22.62 20.34 -6.20
N LEU A 374 -21.86 21.18 -6.88
CA LEU A 374 -22.22 21.66 -8.23
C LEU A 374 -21.00 21.98 -9.06
N GLU A 375 -21.14 21.88 -10.36
CA GLU A 375 -20.16 22.35 -11.33
C GLU A 375 -20.61 23.69 -11.89
N VAL A 376 -19.69 24.65 -11.92
CA VAL A 376 -19.96 26.02 -12.36
C VAL A 376 -18.94 26.46 -13.41
N HIS A 377 -19.39 27.29 -14.34
CA HIS A 377 -18.58 27.82 -15.44
C HIS A 377 -18.36 29.34 -15.31
N ARG A 378 -18.81 29.93 -14.21
CA ARG A 378 -18.73 31.36 -13.89
C ARG A 378 -18.96 31.59 -12.40
N ASN A 379 -18.68 32.79 -11.94
CA ASN A 379 -18.98 33.21 -10.57
C ASN A 379 -20.40 32.85 -10.15
N VAL A 380 -20.55 32.35 -8.95
CA VAL A 380 -21.82 31.89 -8.40
C VAL A 380 -22.06 32.39 -6.98
N SER A 381 -23.32 32.58 -6.61
CA SER A 381 -23.76 32.80 -5.25
C SER A 381 -24.73 31.70 -4.82
N LEU A 382 -24.40 31.03 -3.73
CA LEU A 382 -25.12 29.89 -3.20
C LEU A 382 -25.91 30.31 -1.96
N SER A 383 -27.19 30.11 -1.92
CA SER A 383 -28.02 30.36 -0.75
C SER A 383 -27.83 29.27 0.28
N VAL A 384 -27.46 29.62 1.50
CA VAL A 384 -27.32 28.70 2.64
C VAL A 384 -27.81 29.39 3.92
N PRO A 385 -28.28 28.62 4.90
CA PRO A 385 -28.64 29.18 6.23
C PRO A 385 -27.47 29.89 6.91
N ALA A 386 -27.74 30.70 7.92
CA ALA A 386 -26.68 31.25 8.77
C ALA A 386 -25.91 30.11 9.43
N GLY A 387 -24.57 30.18 9.39
CA GLY A 387 -23.73 29.10 9.90
C GLY A 387 -22.26 29.23 9.48
N ARG A 388 -21.47 28.20 9.82
CA ARG A 388 -20.06 28.09 9.38
C ARG A 388 -19.95 26.95 8.39
N TYR A 389 -19.23 27.20 7.30
CA TYR A 389 -19.10 26.28 6.18
C TYR A 389 -17.64 26.11 5.75
N ILE A 390 -17.35 24.96 5.20
CA ILE A 390 -16.12 24.67 4.48
C ILE A 390 -16.49 24.57 3.00
N VAL A 391 -15.85 25.39 2.17
CA VAL A 391 -16.08 25.40 0.72
C VAL A 391 -14.82 24.93 0.03
N LYS A 392 -14.92 23.84 -0.73
CA LYS A 392 -13.86 23.36 -1.61
C LYS A 392 -14.22 23.73 -3.06
N ALA A 393 -13.30 24.42 -3.74
CA ALA A 393 -13.42 24.76 -5.16
C ALA A 393 -12.08 24.39 -5.83
N ASN A 394 -12.07 23.36 -6.67
CA ASN A 394 -10.86 22.70 -7.14
C ASN A 394 -9.97 22.30 -5.94
N ASP A 395 -8.71 22.77 -5.91
CA ASP A 395 -7.75 22.49 -4.84
C ASP A 395 -7.81 23.52 -3.69
N SER A 396 -8.62 24.56 -3.83
CA SER A 396 -8.78 25.60 -2.80
C SER A 396 -9.85 25.20 -1.78
N VAL A 397 -9.50 25.26 -0.49
CA VAL A 397 -10.41 25.02 0.63
C VAL A 397 -10.48 26.27 1.51
N THR A 398 -11.68 26.80 1.68
CA THR A 398 -11.90 28.05 2.45
C THR A 398 -12.98 27.83 3.51
N LYS A 399 -12.73 28.31 4.74
CA LYS A 399 -13.73 28.38 5.78
C LYS A 399 -14.45 29.74 5.72
N VAL A 400 -15.78 29.73 5.68
CA VAL A 400 -16.59 30.97 5.63
C VAL A 400 -17.66 30.96 6.71
N SER A 401 -18.02 32.15 7.16
CA SER A 401 -19.15 32.37 8.05
C SER A 401 -20.25 33.10 7.28
N VAL A 402 -21.48 32.64 7.41
CA VAL A 402 -22.70 33.20 6.82
C VAL A 402 -23.59 33.69 7.97
N ASN A 403 -23.95 34.96 7.96
CA ASN A 403 -24.77 35.58 9.00
C ASN A 403 -26.25 35.64 8.60
#